data_97a336a55e73062040b3f7d544ee667d
#
_entry.id   97a336a55e73062040b3f7d544ee667d
#
_cell.length_a   1.000
_cell.length_b   1.000
_cell.length_c   1.000
_cell.angle_alpha   90.00
_cell.angle_beta   90.00
_cell.angle_gamma   90.00
#
_symmetry.space_group_name_H-M   'P 1'
#
loop_
_entity.id
_entity.type
_entity.pdbx_description
1 polymer ?
#
loop_
_entity_poly.entity_id
_entity_poly.type
_entity_poly.pdbx_seq_one_letter_code
_entity_poly.pdbx_strand_id
1 'polypeptide(L)'
;MCIRDRTKTAFRLLQTLINLGPSPEPNITIFWDPELPEGYKKFCAHISIETSSIQYESDKQIRQQWGDDAAIACCVSPMRVGKQMQFFGARVNAAKALLYAINGGRDEMTGEQIVDGYEPVTGDGPLDFDDIWQKYEEMLDWVVGTYVEALNIIHYSHDRYAYEAIEMALHDSDIVRTMGCGIAGLSIVADSLAAIKYAKVTPIRDESGLIVDYKTEGEFPVYGNDDDRADDIAATVVHTIMEKIKQIKLYRNAIPTQSVLTITSNVVYGKATGSFPSGHEAGTPFAPGANPENGADTHGMVASMLSVGKLDYNDALDGISLTNTITPQGLGRTPEERIDNLVGVLDAGFIMEDA
;
A
#
# COMPACT_ATOMS: atom_id res chain seq x y z
N MET A 1 -8.28 -18.27 2.19
CA MET A 1 -7.59 -19.42 2.82
C MET A 1 -6.12 -19.37 2.43
N CYS A 2 -5.23 -19.68 3.37
CA CYS A 2 -3.79 -19.63 3.11
C CYS A 2 -3.20 -21.04 3.03
N ILE A 3 -2.31 -21.27 2.08
CA ILE A 3 -1.64 -22.55 1.89
C ILE A 3 -0.13 -22.35 1.99
N ARG A 4 0.47 -23.03 2.96
CA ARG A 4 1.92 -23.09 3.18
C ARG A 4 2.48 -24.49 2.92
N ASP A 5 1.69 -25.51 3.11
CA ASP A 5 2.07 -26.91 2.95
C ASP A 5 1.77 -27.42 1.52
N ARG A 6 2.40 -28.55 1.15
CA ARG A 6 2.31 -29.18 -0.17
C ARG A 6 1.60 -30.52 -0.09
N THR A 7 0.57 -30.60 0.74
CA THR A 7 -0.22 -31.81 0.94
C THR A 7 -1.15 -32.08 -0.25
N LYS A 8 -1.65 -33.32 -0.34
CA LYS A 8 -2.71 -33.64 -1.32
C LYS A 8 -3.94 -32.75 -1.12
N THR A 9 -4.21 -32.32 0.09
CA THR A 9 -5.32 -31.41 0.39
C THR A 9 -5.08 -30.06 -0.23
N ALA A 10 -3.87 -29.49 -0.10
CA ALA A 10 -3.50 -28.23 -0.73
C ALA A 10 -3.73 -28.27 -2.26
N PHE A 11 -3.22 -29.28 -2.94
CA PHE A 11 -3.44 -29.46 -4.38
C PHE A 11 -4.93 -29.59 -4.75
N ARG A 12 -5.73 -30.29 -3.95
CA ARG A 12 -7.18 -30.42 -4.17
C ARG A 12 -7.92 -29.10 -4.00
N LEU A 13 -7.55 -28.30 -3.00
CA LEU A 13 -8.12 -26.99 -2.77
C LEU A 13 -7.82 -26.04 -3.91
N LEU A 14 -6.57 -26.00 -4.36
CA LEU A 14 -6.18 -25.22 -5.54
C LEU A 14 -6.93 -25.68 -6.81
N GLN A 15 -7.07 -27.00 -7.03
CA GLN A 15 -7.84 -27.52 -8.15
C GLN A 15 -9.31 -27.09 -8.13
N THR A 16 -9.91 -26.83 -6.96
CA THR A 16 -11.30 -26.37 -6.88
C THR A 16 -11.48 -24.98 -7.49
N LEU A 17 -10.44 -24.14 -7.54
CA LEU A 17 -10.52 -22.84 -8.20
C LEU A 17 -10.79 -23.00 -9.71
N ILE A 18 -10.16 -23.95 -10.37
CA ILE A 18 -10.44 -24.27 -11.78
C ILE A 18 -11.89 -24.75 -11.95
N ASN A 19 -12.39 -25.56 -11.01
CA ASN A 19 -13.76 -26.07 -11.08
C ASN A 19 -14.82 -24.97 -10.87
N LEU A 20 -14.48 -23.93 -10.13
CA LEU A 20 -15.33 -22.75 -9.93
C LEU A 20 -15.32 -21.81 -11.13
N GLY A 21 -14.26 -21.87 -11.94
CA GLY A 21 -14.05 -20.98 -13.08
C GLY A 21 -13.32 -19.69 -12.74
N PRO A 22 -12.95 -18.88 -13.76
CA PRO A 22 -12.17 -17.67 -13.59
C PRO A 22 -12.95 -16.63 -12.79
N SER A 23 -12.45 -16.31 -11.61
CA SER A 23 -13.02 -15.30 -10.71
C SER A 23 -11.95 -14.84 -9.71
N PRO A 24 -11.86 -13.56 -9.36
CA PRO A 24 -10.97 -13.10 -8.33
C PRO A 24 -11.37 -13.59 -6.92
N GLU A 25 -12.61 -14.05 -6.74
CA GLU A 25 -13.12 -14.58 -5.48
C GLU A 25 -13.95 -15.86 -5.70
N PRO A 26 -13.82 -16.88 -4.84
CA PRO A 26 -12.94 -16.93 -3.66
C PRO A 26 -11.48 -17.06 -4.06
N ASN A 27 -10.58 -16.35 -3.35
CA ASN A 27 -9.15 -16.46 -3.56
C ASN A 27 -8.48 -17.42 -2.56
N ILE A 28 -7.28 -17.87 -2.94
CA ILE A 28 -6.40 -18.64 -2.07
C ILE A 28 -5.05 -17.93 -2.01
N THR A 29 -4.57 -17.66 -0.81
CA THR A 29 -3.24 -17.12 -0.61
C THR A 29 -2.21 -18.24 -0.57
N ILE A 30 -1.21 -18.16 -1.40
CA ILE A 30 -0.04 -19.03 -1.40
C ILE A 30 1.11 -18.29 -0.75
N PHE A 31 1.67 -18.89 0.30
CA PHE A 31 2.94 -18.45 0.83
C PHE A 31 4.06 -18.90 -0.09
N TRP A 32 4.57 -17.94 -0.86
CA TRP A 32 5.57 -18.19 -1.89
C TRP A 32 6.98 -18.13 -1.32
N ASP A 33 7.82 -19.03 -1.80
CA ASP A 33 9.25 -19.09 -1.54
C ASP A 33 9.93 -19.59 -2.81
N PRO A 34 11.00 -18.96 -3.31
CA PRO A 34 11.74 -19.43 -4.47
C PRO A 34 12.28 -20.86 -4.32
N GLU A 35 12.48 -21.36 -3.10
CA GLU A 35 12.90 -22.73 -2.81
C GLU A 35 11.76 -23.77 -2.89
N LEU A 36 10.52 -23.35 -3.15
CA LEU A 36 9.41 -24.27 -3.34
C LEU A 36 9.69 -25.26 -4.49
N PRO A 37 9.24 -26.54 -4.38
CA PRO A 37 9.40 -27.50 -5.47
C PRO A 37 8.82 -27.00 -6.78
N GLU A 38 9.58 -27.12 -7.86
CA GLU A 38 9.22 -26.61 -9.19
C GLU A 38 7.83 -27.07 -9.64
N GLY A 39 7.50 -28.37 -9.43
CA GLY A 39 6.18 -28.89 -9.78
C GLY A 39 5.02 -28.21 -9.04
N TYR A 40 5.23 -27.75 -7.80
CA TYR A 40 4.24 -27.00 -7.05
C TYR A 40 4.12 -25.57 -7.57
N LYS A 41 5.25 -24.88 -7.81
CA LYS A 41 5.28 -23.54 -8.39
C LYS A 41 4.55 -23.49 -9.74
N LYS A 42 4.86 -24.44 -10.62
CA LYS A 42 4.19 -24.56 -11.93
C LYS A 42 2.70 -24.83 -11.81
N PHE A 43 2.28 -25.65 -10.84
CA PHE A 43 0.86 -25.90 -10.58
C PHE A 43 0.12 -24.63 -10.12
N CYS A 44 0.70 -23.86 -9.19
CA CYS A 44 0.13 -22.57 -8.75
C CYS A 44 0.05 -21.57 -9.92
N ALA A 45 1.13 -21.44 -10.70
CA ALA A 45 1.16 -20.57 -11.87
C ALA A 45 0.10 -20.95 -12.92
N HIS A 46 -0.07 -22.24 -13.19
CA HIS A 46 -1.14 -22.74 -14.07
C HIS A 46 -2.52 -22.29 -13.59
N ILE A 47 -2.82 -22.48 -12.30
CA ILE A 47 -4.11 -22.09 -11.73
C ILE A 47 -4.31 -20.56 -11.77
N SER A 48 -3.27 -19.78 -11.49
CA SER A 48 -3.35 -18.31 -11.61
C SER A 48 -3.69 -17.87 -13.02
N ILE A 49 -3.08 -18.48 -14.04
CA ILE A 49 -3.34 -18.17 -15.46
C ILE A 49 -4.78 -18.51 -15.85
N GLU A 50 -5.32 -19.62 -15.33
CA GLU A 50 -6.68 -20.06 -15.67
C GLU A 50 -7.78 -19.33 -14.90
N THR A 51 -7.49 -18.84 -13.68
CA THR A 51 -8.58 -18.41 -12.77
C THR A 51 -8.43 -16.99 -12.23
N SER A 52 -7.22 -16.43 -12.16
CA SER A 52 -6.92 -15.18 -11.44
C SER A 52 -7.31 -15.22 -9.95
N SER A 53 -7.36 -16.41 -9.33
CA SER A 53 -7.88 -16.62 -7.97
C SER A 53 -6.79 -16.94 -6.94
N ILE A 54 -5.53 -16.68 -7.26
CA ILE A 54 -4.40 -16.86 -6.34
C ILE A 54 -3.78 -15.52 -6.02
N GLN A 55 -3.57 -15.30 -4.72
CA GLN A 55 -2.73 -14.25 -4.17
C GLN A 55 -1.41 -14.88 -3.68
N TYR A 56 -0.31 -14.17 -3.85
CA TYR A 56 1.00 -14.62 -3.41
C TYR A 56 1.53 -13.71 -2.32
N GLU A 57 2.09 -14.31 -1.28
CA GLU A 57 2.71 -13.63 -0.14
C GLU A 57 4.07 -14.27 0.16
N SER A 58 5.05 -13.50 0.63
CA SER A 58 6.36 -14.02 1.01
C SER A 58 6.26 -14.93 2.24
N ASP A 59 6.59 -16.22 2.09
CA ASP A 59 6.62 -17.15 3.23
C ASP A 59 7.72 -16.77 4.23
N LYS A 60 8.88 -16.40 3.72
CA LYS A 60 10.04 -16.03 4.53
C LYS A 60 9.77 -14.78 5.37
N GLN A 61 9.25 -13.72 4.75
CA GLN A 61 8.92 -12.47 5.42
C GLN A 61 7.89 -12.69 6.54
N ILE A 62 6.82 -13.42 6.24
CA ILE A 62 5.76 -13.68 7.22
C ILE A 62 6.25 -14.55 8.38
N ARG A 63 7.07 -15.56 8.11
CA ARG A 63 7.69 -16.38 9.17
C ARG A 63 8.61 -15.57 10.07
N GLN A 64 9.40 -14.69 9.49
CA GLN A 64 10.33 -13.83 10.21
C GLN A 64 9.59 -12.89 11.17
N GLN A 65 8.49 -12.29 10.71
CA GLN A 65 7.72 -11.31 11.49
C GLN A 65 6.72 -11.96 12.45
N TRP A 66 6.03 -13.01 12.03
CA TRP A 66 4.85 -13.55 12.73
C TRP A 66 4.96 -15.01 13.13
N GLY A 67 5.97 -15.74 12.67
CA GLY A 67 6.15 -17.15 12.94
C GLY A 67 5.35 -18.09 12.03
N ASP A 68 5.39 -19.37 12.36
CA ASP A 68 4.82 -20.44 11.52
C ASP A 68 3.29 -20.56 11.58
N ASP A 69 2.68 -20.02 12.62
CA ASP A 69 1.24 -20.09 12.86
C ASP A 69 0.47 -18.86 12.33
N ALA A 70 1.11 -18.07 11.48
CA ALA A 70 0.50 -16.93 10.81
C ALA A 70 -0.31 -17.34 9.57
N ALA A 71 -1.36 -16.57 9.32
CA ALA A 71 -2.18 -16.63 8.12
C ALA A 71 -2.58 -15.19 7.71
N ILE A 72 -2.95 -15.01 6.44
CA ILE A 72 -3.49 -13.74 5.98
C ILE A 72 -4.95 -13.66 6.39
N ALA A 73 -5.28 -12.67 7.21
CA ALA A 73 -6.61 -12.52 7.80
C ALA A 73 -7.62 -11.87 6.85
N CYS A 74 -7.15 -10.96 6.00
CA CYS A 74 -8.00 -10.27 5.02
C CYS A 74 -7.30 -10.28 3.65
N CYS A 75 -6.91 -9.11 3.12
CA CYS A 75 -6.25 -9.04 1.80
C CYS A 75 -4.74 -9.25 1.92
N VAL A 76 -4.07 -8.56 2.86
CA VAL A 76 -2.62 -8.57 3.02
C VAL A 76 -2.18 -8.66 4.49
N SER A 77 -3.10 -8.58 5.44
CA SER A 77 -2.81 -8.49 6.88
C SER A 77 -2.42 -9.84 7.47
N PRO A 78 -1.16 -10.10 7.79
CA PRO A 78 -0.76 -11.33 8.44
C PRO A 78 -1.12 -11.30 9.92
N MET A 79 -1.65 -12.40 10.43
CA MET A 79 -2.03 -12.57 11.83
C MET A 79 -1.70 -13.97 12.34
N ARG A 80 -1.31 -14.07 13.61
CA ARG A 80 -1.13 -15.36 14.29
C ARG A 80 -2.48 -15.91 14.68
N VAL A 81 -2.81 -17.09 14.14
CA VAL A 81 -4.13 -17.72 14.31
C VAL A 81 -4.40 -18.03 15.77
N GLY A 82 -5.51 -17.53 16.30
CA GLY A 82 -5.95 -17.72 17.69
C GLY A 82 -5.15 -16.96 18.76
N LYS A 83 -4.10 -16.22 18.38
CA LYS A 83 -3.18 -15.54 19.30
C LYS A 83 -3.13 -14.03 19.11
N GLN A 84 -3.77 -13.54 18.09
CA GLN A 84 -3.76 -12.12 17.75
C GLN A 84 -5.15 -11.65 17.36
N MET A 85 -5.49 -10.45 17.80
CA MET A 85 -6.69 -9.73 17.42
C MET A 85 -6.29 -8.40 16.84
N GLN A 86 -6.87 -8.04 15.69
CA GLN A 86 -6.60 -6.77 15.03
C GLN A 86 -7.81 -5.85 15.11
N PHE A 87 -7.59 -4.64 15.63
CA PHE A 87 -8.49 -3.53 15.38
C PHE A 87 -8.24 -3.03 13.95
N PHE A 88 -9.21 -3.25 13.08
CA PHE A 88 -9.08 -2.87 11.68
C PHE A 88 -9.52 -1.42 11.47
N GLY A 89 -8.69 -0.64 10.82
CA GLY A 89 -8.89 0.79 10.64
C GLY A 89 -9.22 1.23 9.21
N ALA A 90 -9.47 2.51 9.09
CA ALA A 90 -9.54 3.22 7.81
C ALA A 90 -8.12 3.51 7.29
N ARG A 91 -8.03 4.20 6.15
CA ARG A 91 -6.77 4.65 5.57
C ARG A 91 -6.68 6.15 5.62
N VAL A 92 -5.49 6.67 5.89
CA VAL A 92 -5.19 8.09 5.74
C VAL A 92 -4.86 8.39 4.28
N ASN A 93 -5.38 9.50 3.74
CA ASN A 93 -5.01 9.98 2.42
C ASN A 93 -3.72 10.81 2.53
N ALA A 94 -2.57 10.13 2.36
CA ALA A 94 -1.25 10.76 2.43
C ALA A 94 -1.04 11.81 1.33
N ALA A 95 -1.64 11.59 0.15
CA ALA A 95 -1.56 12.52 -0.97
C ALA A 95 -2.33 13.82 -0.68
N LYS A 96 -3.54 13.73 -0.10
CA LYS A 96 -4.30 14.91 0.33
C LYS A 96 -3.56 15.73 1.39
N ALA A 97 -2.86 15.04 2.31
CA ALA A 97 -2.03 15.70 3.32
C ALA A 97 -0.92 16.55 2.70
N LEU A 98 -0.32 16.11 1.58
CA LEU A 98 0.68 16.91 0.85
C LEU A 98 0.07 18.19 0.28
N LEU A 99 -1.14 18.14 -0.29
CA LEU A 99 -1.81 19.32 -0.82
C LEU A 99 -2.24 20.30 0.31
N TYR A 100 -2.65 19.76 1.45
CA TYR A 100 -2.90 20.60 2.65
C TYR A 100 -1.61 21.28 3.14
N ALA A 101 -0.49 20.56 3.16
CA ALA A 101 0.80 21.13 3.53
C ALA A 101 1.19 22.30 2.62
N ILE A 102 1.05 22.12 1.31
CA ILE A 102 1.34 23.13 0.29
C ILE A 102 0.42 24.36 0.45
N ASN A 103 -0.85 24.15 0.77
CA ASN A 103 -1.87 25.20 0.87
C ASN A 103 -2.13 25.71 2.28
N GLY A 104 -1.25 25.39 3.28
CA GLY A 104 -1.39 25.87 4.66
C GLY A 104 -2.67 25.42 5.34
N GLY A 105 -3.09 24.18 5.11
CA GLY A 105 -4.28 23.57 5.70
C GLY A 105 -5.60 23.91 5.00
N ARG A 106 -5.56 24.55 3.83
CA ARG A 106 -6.73 24.78 2.98
C ARG A 106 -6.94 23.60 2.02
N ASP A 107 -8.20 23.24 1.85
CA ASP A 107 -8.59 22.23 0.84
C ASP A 107 -8.48 22.83 -0.56
N GLU A 108 -7.71 22.19 -1.41
CA GLU A 108 -7.42 22.66 -2.79
C GLU A 108 -8.63 22.54 -3.74
N MET A 109 -9.63 21.75 -3.38
CA MET A 109 -10.85 21.58 -4.18
C MET A 109 -11.96 22.54 -3.79
N THR A 110 -12.10 22.85 -2.50
CA THR A 110 -13.19 23.67 -1.96
C THR A 110 -12.74 25.06 -1.53
N GLY A 111 -11.45 25.25 -1.27
CA GLY A 111 -10.90 26.47 -0.71
C GLY A 111 -11.15 26.67 0.80
N GLU A 112 -11.85 25.72 1.45
CA GLU A 112 -12.14 25.78 2.88
C GLU A 112 -10.87 25.59 3.72
N GLN A 113 -10.76 26.35 4.81
CA GLN A 113 -9.72 26.13 5.82
C GLN A 113 -10.11 24.91 6.66
N ILE A 114 -9.37 23.81 6.53
CA ILE A 114 -9.60 22.55 7.25
C ILE A 114 -8.87 22.52 8.57
N VAL A 115 -7.66 23.08 8.59
CA VAL A 115 -6.83 23.17 9.78
C VAL A 115 -6.08 24.50 9.79
N ASP A 116 -6.08 25.18 10.95
CA ASP A 116 -5.40 26.45 11.16
C ASP A 116 -3.98 26.26 11.70
N GLY A 117 -3.15 27.29 11.53
CA GLY A 117 -1.82 27.36 12.13
C GLY A 117 -0.70 26.83 11.25
N TYR A 118 -0.98 26.49 9.99
CA TYR A 118 0.00 26.09 8.99
C TYR A 118 0.20 27.19 7.95
N GLU A 119 1.47 27.46 7.60
CA GLU A 119 1.79 28.49 6.62
C GLU A 119 1.80 27.89 5.21
N PRO A 120 1.03 28.48 4.25
CA PRO A 120 1.06 28.01 2.86
C PRO A 120 2.41 28.31 2.23
N VAL A 121 2.69 27.63 1.12
CA VAL A 121 3.79 28.03 0.22
C VAL A 121 3.53 29.43 -0.31
N THR A 122 4.53 30.29 -0.22
CA THR A 122 4.45 31.67 -0.70
C THR A 122 5.28 31.89 -1.98
N GLY A 123 4.87 32.89 -2.79
CA GLY A 123 5.54 33.22 -4.03
C GLY A 123 5.10 32.35 -5.22
N ASP A 124 5.53 32.78 -6.41
CA ASP A 124 5.19 32.14 -7.69
C ASP A 124 6.42 31.47 -8.34
N GLY A 125 7.49 31.32 -7.58
CA GLY A 125 8.71 30.62 -7.99
C GLY A 125 8.55 29.10 -7.94
N PRO A 126 9.56 28.36 -8.44
CA PRO A 126 9.60 26.90 -8.29
C PRO A 126 9.54 26.48 -6.83
N LEU A 127 8.86 25.37 -6.56
CA LEU A 127 8.80 24.75 -5.23
C LEU A 127 10.20 24.26 -4.81
N ASP A 128 10.51 24.45 -3.54
CA ASP A 128 11.73 23.94 -2.91
C ASP A 128 11.43 22.63 -2.17
N PHE A 129 12.25 21.62 -2.39
CA PHE A 129 12.01 20.30 -1.83
C PHE A 129 12.09 20.30 -0.30
N ASP A 130 13.07 20.96 0.28
CA ASP A 130 13.27 20.94 1.74
C ASP A 130 12.14 21.69 2.46
N ASP A 131 11.67 22.85 1.89
CA ASP A 131 10.52 23.56 2.42
C ASP A 131 9.24 22.72 2.34
N ILE A 132 8.99 22.07 1.20
CA ILE A 132 7.81 21.21 1.04
C ILE A 132 7.86 20.00 1.96
N TRP A 133 9.01 19.34 2.08
CA TRP A 133 9.17 18.19 2.97
C TRP A 133 8.90 18.57 4.41
N GLN A 134 9.47 19.68 4.90
CA GLN A 134 9.22 20.16 6.24
C GLN A 134 7.73 20.43 6.49
N LYS A 135 7.07 21.17 5.58
CA LYS A 135 5.63 21.44 5.67
C LYS A 135 4.79 20.17 5.67
N TYR A 136 5.20 19.19 4.88
CA TYR A 136 4.51 17.90 4.81
C TYR A 136 4.66 17.12 6.12
N GLU A 137 5.85 17.06 6.69
CA GLU A 137 6.07 16.43 8.01
C GLU A 137 5.23 17.09 9.11
N GLU A 138 5.18 18.43 9.16
CA GLU A 138 4.36 19.17 10.10
C GLU A 138 2.86 18.88 9.90
N MET A 139 2.39 18.81 8.66
CA MET A 139 1.01 18.47 8.34
C MET A 139 0.68 17.02 8.72
N LEU A 140 1.62 16.09 8.52
CA LEU A 140 1.46 14.70 8.93
C LEU A 140 1.26 14.55 10.44
N ASP A 141 1.83 15.39 11.28
CA ASP A 141 1.59 15.37 12.73
C ASP A 141 0.11 15.57 13.05
N TRP A 142 -0.51 16.55 12.42
CA TRP A 142 -1.95 16.80 12.60
C TRP A 142 -2.81 15.69 11.97
N VAL A 143 -2.50 15.29 10.73
CA VAL A 143 -3.28 14.29 10.00
C VAL A 143 -3.24 12.95 10.72
N VAL A 144 -2.05 12.48 11.13
CA VAL A 144 -1.87 11.20 11.83
C VAL A 144 -2.52 11.27 13.22
N GLY A 145 -2.38 12.40 13.94
CA GLY A 145 -3.05 12.61 15.22
C GLY A 145 -4.56 12.47 15.12
N THR A 146 -5.17 13.20 14.18
CA THR A 146 -6.62 13.15 13.94
C THR A 146 -7.08 11.76 13.50
N TYR A 147 -6.31 11.11 12.63
CA TYR A 147 -6.59 9.77 12.15
C TYR A 147 -6.60 8.73 13.27
N VAL A 148 -5.56 8.71 14.11
CA VAL A 148 -5.45 7.77 15.23
C VAL A 148 -6.53 8.02 16.28
N GLU A 149 -6.85 9.29 16.60
CA GLU A 149 -7.94 9.63 17.49
C GLU A 149 -9.29 9.12 16.97
N ALA A 150 -9.54 9.30 15.66
CA ALA A 150 -10.75 8.77 15.01
C ALA A 150 -10.84 7.24 15.13
N LEU A 151 -9.74 6.53 14.88
CA LEU A 151 -9.69 5.07 15.05
C LEU A 151 -9.96 4.65 16.50
N ASN A 152 -9.36 5.32 17.47
CA ASN A 152 -9.59 5.07 18.88
C ASN A 152 -11.07 5.23 19.28
N ILE A 153 -11.73 6.28 18.77
CA ILE A 153 -13.16 6.55 19.02
C ILE A 153 -14.03 5.47 18.36
N ILE A 154 -13.72 5.08 17.12
CA ILE A 154 -14.45 4.05 16.37
C ILE A 154 -14.39 2.73 17.15
N HIS A 155 -13.21 2.27 17.52
CA HIS A 155 -13.05 0.99 18.23
C HIS A 155 -13.63 1.03 19.65
N TYR A 156 -13.49 2.12 20.38
CA TYR A 156 -14.20 2.30 21.65
C TYR A 156 -15.72 2.21 21.48
N SER A 157 -16.26 2.83 20.42
CA SER A 157 -17.69 2.85 20.16
C SER A 157 -18.23 1.46 19.81
N HIS A 158 -17.51 0.68 18.99
CA HIS A 158 -17.85 -0.70 18.67
C HIS A 158 -17.78 -1.58 19.92
N ASP A 159 -16.75 -1.43 20.73
CA ASP A 159 -16.49 -2.28 21.88
C ASP A 159 -17.52 -2.11 23.02
N ARG A 160 -18.23 -0.99 23.04
CA ARG A 160 -19.40 -0.81 23.92
C ARG A 160 -20.49 -1.87 23.67
N TYR A 161 -20.50 -2.52 22.52
CA TYR A 161 -21.40 -3.60 22.15
C TYR A 161 -20.72 -4.97 22.21
N ALA A 162 -19.66 -5.11 22.99
CA ALA A 162 -18.88 -6.32 23.17
C ALA A 162 -18.24 -6.88 21.88
N TYR A 163 -17.89 -5.99 20.94
CA TYR A 163 -17.28 -6.38 19.66
C TYR A 163 -16.02 -7.22 19.86
N GLU A 164 -15.04 -6.74 20.64
CA GLU A 164 -13.81 -7.48 20.91
C GLU A 164 -14.10 -8.84 21.57
N ALA A 165 -15.01 -8.92 22.55
CA ALA A 165 -15.34 -10.16 23.22
C ALA A 165 -15.93 -11.21 22.27
N ILE A 166 -16.69 -10.77 21.27
CA ILE A 166 -17.26 -11.66 20.24
C ILE A 166 -16.16 -12.15 19.31
N GLU A 167 -15.31 -11.26 18.81
CA GLU A 167 -14.19 -11.60 17.92
C GLU A 167 -13.20 -12.56 18.58
N MET A 168 -13.02 -12.46 19.88
CA MET A 168 -12.07 -13.27 20.64
C MET A 168 -12.63 -14.57 21.23
N ALA A 169 -13.85 -14.95 20.90
CA ALA A 169 -14.50 -16.13 21.48
C ALA A 169 -13.73 -17.44 21.23
N LEU A 170 -12.90 -17.52 20.20
CA LEU A 170 -12.10 -18.69 19.83
C LEU A 170 -10.58 -18.46 19.97
N HIS A 171 -10.18 -17.39 20.67
CA HIS A 171 -8.77 -17.06 20.86
C HIS A 171 -8.23 -17.63 22.18
N ASP A 172 -6.91 -17.68 22.28
CA ASP A 172 -6.20 -18.03 23.50
C ASP A 172 -6.44 -16.97 24.61
N SER A 173 -6.03 -17.28 25.84
CA SER A 173 -6.20 -16.37 26.98
C SER A 173 -5.33 -15.12 26.90
N ASP A 174 -4.12 -15.27 26.36
CA ASP A 174 -3.16 -14.19 26.15
C ASP A 174 -3.06 -13.86 24.66
N ILE A 175 -3.64 -12.74 24.27
CA ILE A 175 -3.65 -12.30 22.90
C ILE A 175 -2.87 -11.00 22.71
N VAL A 176 -2.22 -10.89 21.57
CA VAL A 176 -1.63 -9.64 21.09
C VAL A 176 -2.70 -8.84 20.36
N ARG A 177 -2.87 -7.58 20.76
CA ARG A 177 -3.76 -6.64 20.06
C ARG A 177 -2.93 -5.78 19.13
N THR A 178 -3.33 -5.75 17.87
CA THR A 178 -2.78 -4.83 16.86
C THR A 178 -3.86 -3.88 16.37
N MET A 179 -3.46 -2.73 15.84
CA MET A 179 -4.36 -1.81 15.13
C MET A 179 -3.81 -1.56 13.73
N GLY A 180 -4.57 -1.99 12.74
CA GLY A 180 -4.24 -1.79 11.33
C GLY A 180 -4.43 -0.33 10.93
N CYS A 181 -3.34 0.37 10.67
CA CYS A 181 -3.33 1.73 10.15
C CYS A 181 -2.94 1.67 8.68
N GLY A 182 -3.76 2.21 7.78
CA GLY A 182 -3.48 2.16 6.35
C GLY A 182 -3.15 3.52 5.77
N ILE A 183 -2.37 3.53 4.69
CA ILE A 183 -2.10 4.72 3.89
C ILE A 183 -2.58 4.53 2.45
N ALA A 184 -3.00 5.65 1.83
CA ALA A 184 -3.40 5.72 0.43
C ALA A 184 -2.64 6.84 -0.29
N GLY A 185 -2.33 6.65 -1.58
CA GLY A 185 -1.70 7.65 -2.43
C GLY A 185 -0.17 7.68 -2.34
N LEU A 186 0.48 6.57 -1.95
CA LEU A 186 1.94 6.50 -1.80
C LEU A 186 2.67 6.92 -3.08
N SER A 187 2.35 6.32 -4.22
CA SER A 187 3.01 6.62 -5.50
C SER A 187 2.88 8.09 -5.88
N ILE A 188 1.69 8.67 -5.69
CA ILE A 188 1.45 10.09 -6.01
C ILE A 188 2.32 11.01 -5.14
N VAL A 189 2.45 10.71 -3.85
CA VAL A 189 3.32 11.49 -2.96
C VAL A 189 4.78 11.34 -3.38
N ALA A 190 5.24 10.11 -3.62
CA ALA A 190 6.61 9.82 -4.02
C ALA A 190 6.97 10.55 -5.33
N ASP A 191 6.13 10.42 -6.35
CA ASP A 191 6.35 11.05 -7.65
C ASP A 191 6.26 12.58 -7.58
N SER A 192 5.34 13.13 -6.76
CA SER A 192 5.24 14.57 -6.57
C SER A 192 6.47 15.16 -5.87
N LEU A 193 6.96 14.50 -4.83
CA LEU A 193 8.18 14.89 -4.14
C LEU A 193 9.41 14.71 -5.03
N ALA A 194 9.46 13.65 -5.83
CA ALA A 194 10.52 13.45 -6.82
C ALA A 194 10.49 14.55 -7.91
N ALA A 195 9.31 14.91 -8.40
CA ALA A 195 9.17 16.02 -9.34
C ALA A 195 9.68 17.35 -8.75
N ILE A 196 9.33 17.66 -7.52
CA ILE A 196 9.81 18.88 -6.82
C ILE A 196 11.33 18.84 -6.63
N LYS A 197 11.90 17.66 -6.33
CA LYS A 197 13.34 17.51 -6.05
C LYS A 197 14.22 17.54 -7.30
N TYR A 198 13.74 16.96 -8.41
CA TYR A 198 14.58 16.70 -9.59
C TYR A 198 14.17 17.47 -10.85
N ALA A 199 12.96 18.05 -10.86
CA ALA A 199 12.48 18.89 -11.96
C ALA A 199 12.18 20.31 -11.44
N LYS A 200 11.63 21.15 -12.32
CA LYS A 200 11.19 22.49 -11.95
C LYS A 200 9.67 22.51 -11.88
N VAL A 201 9.14 22.52 -10.67
CA VAL A 201 7.68 22.58 -10.41
C VAL A 201 7.28 23.98 -10.00
N THR A 202 6.41 24.63 -10.80
CA THR A 202 5.88 25.96 -10.52
C THR A 202 4.40 25.87 -10.19
N PRO A 203 3.96 26.39 -9.04
CA PRO A 203 2.55 26.35 -8.64
C PRO A 203 1.69 27.27 -9.51
N ILE A 204 0.46 26.83 -9.79
CA ILE A 204 -0.57 27.61 -10.47
C ILE A 204 -1.65 27.94 -9.45
N ARG A 205 -1.93 29.25 -9.27
CA ARG A 205 -2.88 29.73 -8.26
C ARG A 205 -4.16 30.21 -8.91
N ASP A 206 -5.25 30.03 -8.19
CA ASP A 206 -6.53 30.69 -8.50
C ASP A 206 -6.57 32.15 -8.02
N GLU A 207 -7.70 32.83 -8.23
CA GLU A 207 -7.91 34.22 -7.85
C GLU A 207 -7.84 34.44 -6.31
N SER A 208 -8.03 33.40 -5.50
CA SER A 208 -7.93 33.43 -4.03
C SER A 208 -6.51 33.21 -3.51
N GLY A 209 -5.56 32.94 -4.41
CA GLY A 209 -4.18 32.59 -4.09
C GLY A 209 -3.99 31.11 -3.70
N LEU A 210 -5.04 30.27 -3.80
CA LEU A 210 -4.96 28.84 -3.56
C LEU A 210 -4.19 28.15 -4.71
N ILE A 211 -3.26 27.26 -4.38
CA ILE A 211 -2.57 26.45 -5.38
C ILE A 211 -3.52 25.32 -5.80
N VAL A 212 -3.92 25.33 -7.06
CA VAL A 212 -4.91 24.41 -7.64
C VAL A 212 -4.33 23.51 -8.71
N ASP A 213 -3.14 23.84 -9.23
CA ASP A 213 -2.48 23.07 -10.28
C ASP A 213 -0.96 23.37 -10.30
N TYR A 214 -0.21 22.64 -11.11
CA TYR A 214 1.25 22.75 -11.20
C TYR A 214 1.73 22.68 -12.63
N LYS A 215 2.77 23.43 -12.93
CA LYS A 215 3.54 23.31 -14.17
C LYS A 215 4.88 22.65 -13.86
N THR A 216 5.08 21.43 -14.33
CA THR A 216 6.32 20.67 -14.16
C THR A 216 7.11 20.66 -15.45
N GLU A 217 8.37 21.12 -15.38
CA GLU A 217 9.29 21.24 -16.50
C GLU A 217 10.58 20.46 -16.19
N GLY A 218 10.94 19.52 -17.06
CA GLY A 218 12.09 18.63 -16.91
C GLY A 218 11.68 17.19 -16.62
N GLU A 219 12.68 16.31 -16.59
CA GLU A 219 12.48 14.88 -16.27
C GLU A 219 12.80 14.63 -14.79
N PHE A 220 12.10 13.70 -14.18
CA PHE A 220 12.31 13.26 -12.80
C PHE A 220 12.13 11.74 -12.68
N PRO A 221 12.74 11.09 -11.68
CA PRO A 221 12.54 9.68 -11.46
C PRO A 221 11.12 9.40 -10.97
N VAL A 222 10.55 8.29 -11.42
CA VAL A 222 9.16 7.91 -11.13
C VAL A 222 9.17 6.55 -10.42
N TYR A 223 8.43 6.45 -9.34
CA TYR A 223 8.27 5.24 -8.54
C TYR A 223 7.73 4.06 -9.36
N GLY A 224 8.27 2.87 -9.11
CA GLY A 224 7.89 1.65 -9.84
C GLY A 224 8.79 1.28 -11.01
N ASN A 225 9.98 1.91 -11.11
CA ASN A 225 10.96 1.66 -12.18
C ASN A 225 12.32 1.17 -11.67
N ASP A 226 12.40 0.74 -10.40
CA ASP A 226 13.63 0.32 -9.73
C ASP A 226 14.69 1.44 -9.71
N ASP A 227 14.23 2.67 -9.45
CA ASP A 227 15.07 3.86 -9.33
C ASP A 227 15.10 4.33 -7.88
N ASP A 228 16.24 4.14 -7.20
CA ASP A 228 16.42 4.47 -5.78
C ASP A 228 16.04 5.91 -5.45
N ARG A 229 16.20 6.85 -6.40
CA ARG A 229 15.85 8.26 -6.18
C ARG A 229 14.37 8.49 -5.91
N ALA A 230 13.48 7.70 -6.51
CA ALA A 230 12.03 7.74 -6.27
C ALA A 230 11.62 6.74 -5.17
N ASP A 231 12.23 5.55 -5.18
CA ASP A 231 11.90 4.47 -4.26
C ASP A 231 12.26 4.84 -2.81
N ASP A 232 13.41 5.50 -2.58
CA ASP A 232 13.81 6.01 -1.26
C ASP A 232 12.82 7.08 -0.72
N ILE A 233 12.25 7.90 -1.60
CA ILE A 233 11.22 8.86 -1.18
C ILE A 233 9.96 8.11 -0.72
N ALA A 234 9.52 7.09 -1.47
CA ALA A 234 8.37 6.28 -1.09
C ALA A 234 8.60 5.58 0.27
N ALA A 235 9.77 4.96 0.45
CA ALA A 235 10.15 4.32 1.71
C ALA A 235 10.19 5.33 2.87
N THR A 236 10.75 6.52 2.64
CA THR A 236 10.78 7.60 3.65
C THR A 236 9.38 8.04 4.07
N VAL A 237 8.44 8.15 3.14
CA VAL A 237 7.04 8.50 3.45
C VAL A 237 6.39 7.44 4.33
N VAL A 238 6.54 6.15 3.98
CA VAL A 238 5.99 5.02 4.76
C VAL A 238 6.58 5.03 6.18
N HIS A 239 7.90 5.15 6.29
CA HIS A 239 8.61 5.22 7.56
C HIS A 239 8.15 6.41 8.43
N THR A 240 8.10 7.61 7.86
CA THR A 240 7.72 8.83 8.58
C THR A 240 6.31 8.73 9.16
N ILE A 241 5.34 8.22 8.39
CA ILE A 241 3.96 8.04 8.87
C ILE A 241 3.92 7.03 10.01
N MET A 242 4.63 5.89 9.88
CA MET A 242 4.67 4.87 10.91
C MET A 242 5.32 5.36 12.21
N GLU A 243 6.43 6.09 12.13
CA GLU A 243 7.08 6.68 13.31
C GLU A 243 6.16 7.67 14.03
N LYS A 244 5.36 8.46 13.30
CA LYS A 244 4.37 9.34 13.91
C LYS A 244 3.23 8.56 14.58
N ILE A 245 2.72 7.48 13.98
CA ILE A 245 1.70 6.61 14.57
C ILE A 245 2.22 5.98 15.88
N LYS A 246 3.46 5.51 15.91
CA LYS A 246 4.10 4.89 17.09
C LYS A 246 4.16 5.83 18.31
N GLN A 247 4.11 7.13 18.11
CA GLN A 247 4.14 8.11 19.20
C GLN A 247 2.78 8.29 19.90
N ILE A 248 1.70 7.78 19.32
CA ILE A 248 0.34 7.98 19.81
C ILE A 248 -0.18 6.70 20.46
N LYS A 249 -0.82 6.86 21.62
CA LYS A 249 -1.41 5.70 22.31
C LYS A 249 -2.66 5.22 21.61
N LEU A 250 -2.65 3.94 21.22
CA LEU A 250 -3.78 3.26 20.58
C LEU A 250 -4.75 2.66 21.61
N TYR A 251 -5.99 2.46 21.16
CA TYR A 251 -7.04 1.83 21.94
C TYR A 251 -6.60 0.49 22.52
N ARG A 252 -6.85 0.26 23.81
CA ARG A 252 -6.41 -0.94 24.56
C ARG A 252 -4.92 -1.26 24.48
N ASN A 253 -4.07 -0.27 24.28
CA ASN A 253 -2.62 -0.42 24.08
C ASN A 253 -2.29 -1.38 22.92
N ALA A 254 -3.09 -1.36 21.84
CA ALA A 254 -2.79 -2.11 20.64
C ALA A 254 -1.44 -1.68 20.04
N ILE A 255 -0.73 -2.62 19.46
CA ILE A 255 0.50 -2.35 18.71
C ILE A 255 0.10 -1.80 17.34
N PRO A 256 0.61 -0.64 16.92
CA PRO A 256 0.34 -0.14 15.58
C PRO A 256 0.95 -1.06 14.52
N THR A 257 0.18 -1.34 13.48
CA THR A 257 0.65 -1.95 12.24
C THR A 257 0.19 -1.10 11.08
N GLN A 258 1.02 -0.91 10.07
CA GLN A 258 0.70 -0.10 8.91
C GLN A 258 0.53 -0.99 7.69
N SER A 259 -0.41 -0.63 6.82
CA SER A 259 -0.56 -1.22 5.50
C SER A 259 -0.50 -0.20 4.38
N VAL A 260 0.01 -0.62 3.23
CA VAL A 260 -0.10 0.13 1.97
C VAL A 260 -1.10 -0.60 1.09
N LEU A 261 -2.37 -0.32 1.32
CA LEU A 261 -3.49 -1.02 0.67
C LEU A 261 -4.69 -0.09 0.53
N THR A 262 -5.31 -0.02 -0.64
CA THR A 262 -6.51 0.81 -0.87
C THR A 262 -7.75 0.04 -1.30
N ILE A 263 -7.59 -1.19 -1.80
CA ILE A 263 -8.69 -1.92 -2.46
C ILE A 263 -9.34 -1.01 -3.53
N THR A 264 -10.65 -0.88 -3.54
CA THR A 264 -11.39 -0.01 -4.46
C THR A 264 -11.59 1.43 -3.95
N SER A 265 -11.16 1.74 -2.74
CA SER A 265 -11.27 3.10 -2.17
C SER A 265 -10.34 4.12 -2.84
N ASN A 266 -9.35 3.66 -3.61
CA ASN A 266 -8.50 4.51 -4.45
C ASN A 266 -9.30 5.45 -5.37
N VAL A 267 -10.46 5.00 -5.88
CA VAL A 267 -11.37 5.82 -6.70
C VAL A 267 -11.97 6.96 -5.87
N VAL A 268 -12.35 6.69 -4.63
CA VAL A 268 -12.95 7.70 -3.75
C VAL A 268 -11.91 8.73 -3.33
N TYR A 269 -10.70 8.29 -3.00
CA TYR A 269 -9.60 9.19 -2.67
C TYR A 269 -9.26 10.12 -3.84
N GLY A 270 -9.13 9.58 -5.06
CA GLY A 270 -8.86 10.38 -6.24
C GLY A 270 -9.93 11.46 -6.50
N LYS A 271 -11.21 11.09 -6.41
CA LYS A 271 -12.32 12.05 -6.58
C LYS A 271 -12.31 13.21 -5.61
N ALA A 272 -11.75 13.02 -4.43
CA ALA A 272 -11.67 14.03 -3.38
C ALA A 272 -10.36 14.83 -3.39
N THR A 273 -9.51 14.67 -4.41
CA THR A 273 -8.16 15.21 -4.41
C THR A 273 -7.88 15.98 -5.70
N GLY A 274 -7.18 17.11 -5.58
CA GLY A 274 -6.79 18.00 -6.67
C GLY A 274 -5.61 17.49 -7.49
N SER A 275 -5.04 18.36 -8.34
CA SER A 275 -3.85 18.09 -9.16
C SER A 275 -2.58 18.04 -8.30
N PHE A 276 -1.57 17.34 -8.80
CA PHE A 276 -0.29 17.14 -8.11
C PHE A 276 0.93 17.56 -8.95
N PRO A 277 2.05 17.86 -8.28
CA PRO A 277 3.34 18.14 -8.92
C PRO A 277 3.83 17.06 -9.89
N SER A 278 3.48 15.79 -9.67
CA SER A 278 3.78 14.67 -10.58
C SER A 278 3.08 14.76 -11.94
N GLY A 279 2.05 15.60 -12.05
CA GLY A 279 1.16 15.65 -13.22
C GLY A 279 -0.11 14.80 -13.06
N HIS A 280 -0.34 14.20 -11.89
CA HIS A 280 -1.60 13.52 -11.60
C HIS A 280 -2.74 14.54 -11.59
N GLU A 281 -3.76 14.30 -12.42
CA GLU A 281 -4.88 15.23 -12.61
C GLU A 281 -5.93 15.09 -11.50
N ALA A 282 -6.52 16.23 -11.12
CA ALA A 282 -7.60 16.31 -10.15
C ALA A 282 -8.75 15.33 -10.47
N GLY A 283 -9.22 14.63 -9.44
CA GLY A 283 -10.34 13.70 -9.57
C GLY A 283 -9.99 12.32 -10.18
N THR A 284 -8.76 12.13 -10.65
CA THR A 284 -8.30 10.84 -11.19
C THR A 284 -8.14 9.81 -10.09
N PRO A 285 -8.56 8.54 -10.27
CA PRO A 285 -8.35 7.50 -9.28
C PRO A 285 -6.87 7.29 -8.96
N PHE A 286 -6.54 7.13 -7.68
CA PHE A 286 -5.19 6.75 -7.25
C PHE A 286 -4.83 5.34 -7.74
N ALA A 287 -3.54 5.05 -7.85
CA ALA A 287 -3.07 3.69 -8.00
C ALA A 287 -3.45 2.86 -6.74
N PRO A 288 -3.83 1.58 -6.88
CA PRO A 288 -4.19 0.76 -5.74
C PRO A 288 -2.97 0.35 -4.92
N GLY A 289 -3.06 0.45 -3.60
CA GLY A 289 -2.01 0.02 -2.69
C GLY A 289 -0.66 0.69 -2.94
N ALA A 290 0.37 -0.11 -3.09
CA ALA A 290 1.73 0.32 -3.38
C ALA A 290 2.07 0.32 -4.88
N ASN A 291 1.06 0.18 -5.74
CA ASN A 291 1.30 0.23 -7.17
C ASN A 291 1.87 1.59 -7.60
N PRO A 292 2.76 1.61 -8.60
CA PRO A 292 3.08 2.84 -9.31
C PRO A 292 1.82 3.43 -9.97
N GLU A 293 1.87 4.70 -10.31
CA GLU A 293 0.78 5.32 -11.05
C GLU A 293 0.56 4.63 -12.41
N ASN A 294 -0.67 4.68 -12.89
CA ASN A 294 -1.04 3.99 -14.12
C ASN A 294 -0.22 4.49 -15.32
N GLY A 295 0.60 3.59 -15.89
CA GLY A 295 1.49 3.88 -17.00
C GLY A 295 2.85 4.47 -16.61
N ALA A 296 3.13 4.60 -15.31
CA ALA A 296 4.43 5.08 -14.81
C ALA A 296 5.51 3.99 -14.83
N ASP A 297 5.13 2.73 -14.71
CA ASP A 297 6.00 1.53 -14.65
C ASP A 297 6.57 1.13 -16.02
N THR A 298 7.35 2.03 -16.64
CA THR A 298 7.88 1.86 -18.00
C THR A 298 8.99 0.81 -18.12
N HIS A 299 9.62 0.43 -17.01
CA HIS A 299 10.67 -0.60 -16.96
C HIS A 299 10.13 -2.02 -16.77
N GLY A 300 8.80 -2.17 -16.71
CA GLY A 300 8.12 -3.45 -16.64
C GLY A 300 7.88 -3.98 -15.24
N MET A 301 7.12 -5.08 -15.18
CA MET A 301 6.55 -5.60 -13.93
C MET A 301 7.60 -5.95 -12.86
N VAL A 302 8.74 -6.54 -13.26
CA VAL A 302 9.79 -6.91 -12.29
C VAL A 302 10.38 -5.66 -11.65
N ALA A 303 10.66 -4.60 -12.41
CA ALA A 303 11.14 -3.33 -11.84
C ALA A 303 10.11 -2.74 -10.86
N SER A 304 8.81 -2.82 -11.19
CA SER A 304 7.75 -2.39 -10.27
C SER A 304 7.73 -3.23 -8.98
N MET A 305 7.90 -4.55 -9.07
CA MET A 305 8.02 -5.41 -7.88
C MET A 305 9.25 -5.05 -7.04
N LEU A 306 10.40 -4.75 -7.67
CA LEU A 306 11.62 -4.33 -6.98
C LEU A 306 11.45 -3.00 -6.24
N SER A 307 10.81 -2.01 -6.87
CA SER A 307 10.50 -0.74 -6.18
C SER A 307 9.63 -0.95 -4.94
N VAL A 308 8.61 -1.82 -5.03
CA VAL A 308 7.76 -2.16 -3.89
C VAL A 308 8.53 -2.94 -2.83
N GLY A 309 9.43 -3.84 -3.23
CA GLY A 309 10.27 -4.62 -2.34
C GLY A 309 11.26 -3.80 -1.50
N LYS A 310 11.56 -2.55 -1.91
CA LYS A 310 12.41 -1.62 -1.14
C LYS A 310 11.68 -0.92 0.02
N LEU A 311 10.36 -1.03 0.11
CA LEU A 311 9.62 -0.53 1.26
C LEU A 311 9.98 -1.37 2.50
N ASP A 312 10.22 -0.72 3.64
CA ASP A 312 10.53 -1.46 4.87
C ASP A 312 9.26 -2.15 5.41
N TYR A 313 9.24 -3.47 5.32
CA TYR A 313 8.13 -4.30 5.81
C TYR A 313 7.98 -4.28 7.34
N ASN A 314 9.00 -3.84 8.08
CA ASN A 314 8.87 -3.60 9.52
C ASN A 314 8.06 -2.34 9.82
N ASP A 315 8.02 -1.40 8.90
CA ASP A 315 7.13 -0.22 8.96
C ASP A 315 5.74 -0.51 8.38
N ALA A 316 5.56 -1.63 7.67
CA ALA A 316 4.30 -2.03 7.05
C ALA A 316 3.86 -3.45 7.45
N LEU A 317 3.87 -3.73 8.76
CA LEU A 317 3.52 -5.05 9.33
C LEU A 317 2.10 -5.54 9.02
N ASP A 318 1.21 -4.66 8.58
CA ASP A 318 -0.15 -4.98 8.15
C ASP A 318 -0.26 -5.28 6.64
N GLY A 319 0.89 -5.34 5.97
CA GLY A 319 1.05 -5.79 4.60
C GLY A 319 1.06 -4.68 3.53
N ILE A 320 1.64 -5.03 2.41
CA ILE A 320 1.78 -4.17 1.24
C ILE A 320 1.12 -4.86 0.05
N SER A 321 0.23 -4.14 -0.64
CA SER A 321 -0.47 -4.68 -1.81
C SER A 321 0.14 -4.16 -3.10
N LEU A 322 0.55 -5.09 -3.97
CA LEU A 322 0.89 -4.83 -5.36
C LEU A 322 -0.02 -5.67 -6.26
N THR A 323 -0.76 -5.01 -7.13
CA THR A 323 -1.70 -5.66 -8.07
C THR A 323 -1.18 -5.52 -9.48
N ASN A 324 -0.83 -6.63 -10.12
CA ASN A 324 -0.40 -6.67 -11.50
C ASN A 324 -1.47 -7.31 -12.40
N THR A 325 -1.69 -6.72 -13.57
CA THR A 325 -2.56 -7.28 -14.60
C THR A 325 -1.71 -7.79 -15.75
N ILE A 326 -1.77 -9.12 -15.96
CA ILE A 326 -1.00 -9.77 -17.02
C ILE A 326 -1.97 -10.47 -17.97
N THR A 327 -1.88 -10.16 -19.26
CA THR A 327 -2.54 -11.00 -20.27
C THR A 327 -1.74 -12.29 -20.46
N PRO A 328 -2.36 -13.48 -20.41
CA PRO A 328 -1.62 -14.72 -20.52
C PRO A 328 -0.73 -14.82 -21.77
N GLN A 329 -1.15 -14.22 -22.88
CA GLN A 329 -0.37 -14.16 -24.13
C GLN A 329 0.93 -13.35 -24.01
N GLY A 330 0.98 -12.40 -23.08
CA GLY A 330 2.19 -11.63 -22.76
C GLY A 330 3.26 -12.47 -22.05
N LEU A 331 2.86 -13.55 -21.38
CA LEU A 331 3.78 -14.47 -20.72
C LEU A 331 4.42 -15.49 -21.67
N GLY A 332 3.88 -15.73 -22.85
CA GLY A 332 4.46 -16.70 -23.78
C GLY A 332 3.50 -17.21 -24.84
N ARG A 333 4.02 -17.95 -25.79
CA ARG A 333 3.27 -18.49 -26.95
C ARG A 333 2.56 -19.79 -26.62
N THR A 334 3.20 -20.66 -25.82
CA THR A 334 2.63 -21.95 -25.40
C THR A 334 2.17 -21.90 -23.94
N PRO A 335 1.27 -22.77 -23.50
CA PRO A 335 0.88 -22.88 -22.09
C PRO A 335 2.08 -23.12 -21.17
N GLU A 336 3.03 -23.95 -21.57
CA GLU A 336 4.23 -24.27 -20.81
C GLU A 336 5.12 -23.03 -20.63
N GLU A 337 5.39 -22.28 -21.72
CA GLU A 337 6.14 -21.02 -21.64
C GLU A 337 5.49 -20.02 -20.70
N ARG A 338 4.16 -19.91 -20.72
CA ARG A 338 3.42 -18.99 -19.85
C ARG A 338 3.57 -19.34 -18.37
N ILE A 339 3.49 -20.64 -18.06
CA ILE A 339 3.67 -21.15 -16.71
C ILE A 339 5.10 -20.88 -16.23
N ASP A 340 6.10 -21.24 -17.04
CA ASP A 340 7.51 -21.08 -16.69
C ASP A 340 7.89 -19.61 -16.51
N ASN A 341 7.40 -18.73 -17.37
CA ASN A 341 7.67 -17.31 -17.29
C ASN A 341 6.95 -16.66 -16.07
N LEU A 342 5.73 -17.10 -15.73
CA LEU A 342 5.06 -16.61 -14.52
C LEU A 342 5.81 -17.05 -13.26
N VAL A 343 6.29 -18.30 -13.20
CA VAL A 343 7.15 -18.76 -12.10
C VAL A 343 8.41 -17.91 -12.01
N GLY A 344 9.08 -17.64 -13.14
CA GLY A 344 10.28 -16.80 -13.16
C GLY A 344 10.04 -15.38 -12.66
N VAL A 345 8.89 -14.79 -13.00
CA VAL A 345 8.50 -13.46 -12.49
C VAL A 345 8.25 -13.48 -10.99
N LEU A 346 7.52 -14.47 -10.49
CA LEU A 346 7.26 -14.60 -9.05
C LEU A 346 8.55 -14.85 -8.28
N ASP A 347 9.41 -15.76 -8.75
CA ASP A 347 10.70 -16.00 -8.12
C ASP A 347 11.56 -14.73 -8.09
N ALA A 348 11.63 -13.97 -9.18
CA ALA A 348 12.38 -12.71 -9.23
C ALA A 348 11.84 -11.68 -8.22
N GLY A 349 10.51 -11.54 -8.11
CA GLY A 349 9.88 -10.59 -7.18
C GLY A 349 10.09 -10.93 -5.72
N PHE A 350 10.12 -12.23 -5.36
CA PHE A 350 10.25 -12.67 -3.96
C PHE A 350 11.69 -13.03 -3.54
N ILE A 351 12.66 -13.12 -4.45
CA ILE A 351 14.09 -13.29 -4.10
C ILE A 351 14.70 -12.01 -3.52
N MET A 352 14.28 -10.85 -4.02
CA MET A 352 14.89 -9.56 -3.69
C MET A 352 14.48 -9.01 -2.33
N GLU A 353 13.49 -9.60 -1.66
CA GLU A 353 13.13 -9.28 -0.26
C GLU A 353 14.21 -9.70 0.75
N ASP A 354 15.30 -10.32 0.27
CA ASP A 354 16.41 -10.88 1.07
C ASP A 354 17.69 -10.04 1.02
N ALA A 355 17.75 -8.98 0.24
CA ALA A 355 18.88 -8.09 0.07
C ALA A 355 18.66 -6.77 0.82
#